data_f80328945b9e186cc510d3f286f7b9a8
#
_entry.id   f80328945b9e186cc510d3f286f7b9a8
#
_cell.length_a   1.000
_cell.length_b   1.000
_cell.length_c   1.000
_cell.angle_alpha   90.00
_cell.angle_beta   90.00
_cell.angle_gamma   90.00
#
_symmetry.space_group_name_H-M   'P 1'
#
loop_
_entity.id
_entity.type
_entity.pdbx_description
1 polymer ?
#
loop_
_entity_poly.entity_id
_entity_poly.type
_entity_poly.pdbx_seq_one_letter_code
_entity_poly.pdbx_strand_id
1 'polypeptide(L)'
;MDTNSLKAAAKPTTAVAAQTPQKALTPAQRVKGMLEKRIGEIANALPKGWDEKRFVRIALTAISSNPKLAQACALSPATFLGSMMNAAQLGLEPNTPMGKAYLLPYNNIDKNTGKKVPMVQFQIGYLGYIDLAFRSGKVKSITAEVRYQKDFWEYEKGINEKLKHIPYDEGDPGEAVGYYAVIHMKDTINPDGSKTEGAVITAYLPKFRVVEHAKRFSKSYNKKTGTFSGPWASDFVAMAKKTVLLQALKYAPKASEDAMFANAFTMDNTVRDGIEKDASTIKTEGIFATGAGEGAIEAEVVEDDDNGDGGDSESNGGEE
;
A
#
# COMPACT_ATOMS: atom_id res chain seq x y z
N MET A 1 56.32 45.93 63.54
CA MET A 1 56.85 44.81 62.75
C MET A 1 55.62 44.21 62.04
N ASP A 2 55.63 44.39 60.76
CA ASP A 2 54.43 44.36 59.89
C ASP A 2 54.04 42.93 59.55
N THR A 3 52.81 42.64 59.75
CA THR A 3 52.17 41.43 59.16
C THR A 3 51.29 41.85 57.98
N ASN A 4 51.84 41.58 56.84
CA ASN A 4 51.18 41.88 55.58
C ASN A 4 50.20 40.78 55.20
N SER A 5 48.92 41.12 55.18
CA SER A 5 47.78 40.24 54.86
C SER A 5 47.60 40.14 53.33
N LEU A 6 47.83 38.97 52.74
CA LEU A 6 47.54 38.64 51.37
C LEU A 6 46.08 38.30 51.22
N LYS A 7 45.30 39.20 50.63
CA LYS A 7 43.93 38.93 50.10
C LYS A 7 44.04 38.15 48.80
N ALA A 8 43.68 36.87 48.82
CA ALA A 8 43.48 36.07 47.62
C ALA A 8 42.14 36.45 46.99
N ALA A 9 42.16 36.93 45.74
CA ALA A 9 40.97 37.22 44.95
C ALA A 9 40.31 35.93 44.50
N ALA A 10 39.09 35.68 44.95
CA ALA A 10 38.25 34.58 44.47
C ALA A 10 37.76 34.91 43.04
N LYS A 11 38.09 34.09 42.07
CA LYS A 11 37.52 34.12 40.71
C LYS A 11 36.05 33.68 40.78
N PRO A 12 35.15 34.33 40.03
CA PRO A 12 33.75 33.86 39.95
C PRO A 12 33.68 32.56 39.18
N THR A 13 33.20 31.53 39.84
CA THR A 13 32.88 30.25 39.20
C THR A 13 31.64 30.45 38.35
N THR A 14 31.81 30.44 37.04
CA THR A 14 30.70 30.43 36.08
C THR A 14 29.96 29.12 36.27
N ALA A 15 28.75 29.18 36.84
CA ALA A 15 27.85 28.05 36.93
C ALA A 15 27.46 27.62 35.49
N VAL A 16 28.03 26.51 35.04
CA VAL A 16 27.57 25.83 33.84
C VAL A 16 26.17 25.34 34.14
N ALA A 17 25.17 26.02 33.54
CA ALA A 17 23.78 25.58 33.60
C ALA A 17 23.71 24.15 33.04
N ALA A 18 23.39 23.20 33.91
CA ALA A 18 23.15 21.81 33.53
C ALA A 18 22.02 21.81 32.50
N GLN A 19 22.38 21.56 31.26
CA GLN A 19 21.40 21.31 30.19
C GLN A 19 20.66 20.03 30.56
N THR A 20 19.42 20.15 30.92
CA THR A 20 18.47 19.05 31.11
C THR A 20 18.53 18.18 29.83
N PRO A 21 18.78 16.87 29.92
CA PRO A 21 18.85 16.05 28.72
C PRO A 21 17.51 16.12 27.98
N GLN A 22 17.49 16.75 26.83
CA GLN A 22 16.32 16.78 25.98
C GLN A 22 15.98 15.33 25.65
N LYS A 23 14.84 14.86 26.16
CA LYS A 23 14.31 13.52 25.90
C LYS A 23 14.26 13.31 24.39
N ALA A 24 15.02 12.36 23.88
CA ALA A 24 15.07 12.07 22.45
C ALA A 24 13.64 11.86 21.91
N LEU A 25 13.28 12.59 20.84
CA LEU A 25 11.96 12.50 20.23
C LEU A 25 11.68 11.05 19.78
N THR A 26 10.50 10.56 20.09
CA THR A 26 10.04 9.25 19.60
C THR A 26 9.96 9.25 18.07
N PRO A 27 10.04 8.08 17.39
CA PRO A 27 9.86 7.99 15.94
C PRO A 27 8.61 8.69 15.44
N ALA A 28 7.47 8.51 16.12
CA ALA A 28 6.22 9.16 15.78
C ALA A 28 6.27 10.69 15.91
N GLN A 29 6.94 11.23 16.93
CA GLN A 29 7.12 12.68 17.10
C GLN A 29 8.01 13.29 16.01
N ARG A 30 9.07 12.58 15.60
CA ARG A 30 9.92 13.00 14.46
C ARG A 30 9.12 13.06 13.16
N VAL A 31 8.32 12.03 12.89
CA VAL A 31 7.46 11.97 11.70
C VAL A 31 6.40 13.07 11.74
N LYS A 32 5.78 13.33 12.89
CA LYS A 32 4.83 14.44 13.05
C LYS A 32 5.44 15.78 12.66
N GLY A 33 6.58 16.13 13.24
CA GLY A 33 7.26 17.38 12.91
C GLY A 33 7.70 17.50 11.44
N MET A 34 8.00 16.38 10.78
CA MET A 34 8.32 16.33 9.37
C MET A 34 7.08 16.59 8.49
N LEU A 35 5.93 15.98 8.81
CA LEU A 35 4.68 16.20 8.09
C LEU A 35 4.15 17.62 8.27
N GLU A 36 4.24 18.19 9.47
CA GLU A 36 3.83 19.57 9.74
C GLU A 36 4.64 20.59 8.90
N LYS A 37 5.93 20.35 8.68
CA LYS A 37 6.77 21.19 7.81
C LYS A 37 6.39 21.10 6.34
N ARG A 38 5.77 20.03 5.89
CA ARG A 38 5.42 19.76 4.49
C ARG A 38 3.92 19.76 4.22
N ILE A 39 3.12 20.25 5.16
CA ILE A 39 1.66 20.25 5.05
C ILE A 39 1.18 21.03 3.80
N GLY A 40 1.87 22.10 3.44
CA GLY A 40 1.57 22.88 2.22
C GLY A 40 1.80 22.09 0.93
N GLU A 41 2.87 21.27 0.86
CA GLU A 41 3.13 20.39 -0.29
C GLU A 41 2.04 19.31 -0.40
N ILE A 42 1.63 18.74 0.73
CA ILE A 42 0.56 17.76 0.79
C ILE A 42 -0.77 18.38 0.36
N ALA A 43 -1.09 19.59 0.84
CA ALA A 43 -2.29 20.33 0.46
C ALA A 43 -2.37 20.57 -1.05
N ASN A 44 -1.25 20.95 -1.68
CA ASN A 44 -1.17 21.15 -3.12
C ASN A 44 -1.34 19.86 -3.94
N ALA A 45 -1.01 18.70 -3.35
CA ALA A 45 -1.17 17.40 -3.99
C ALA A 45 -2.57 16.81 -3.83
N LEU A 46 -3.32 17.23 -2.82
CA LEU A 46 -4.67 16.73 -2.55
C LEU A 46 -5.68 17.22 -3.60
N PRO A 47 -6.70 16.43 -3.93
CA PRO A 47 -7.79 16.88 -4.76
C PRO A 47 -8.53 18.07 -4.11
N LYS A 48 -9.16 18.91 -4.95
CA LYS A 48 -9.94 20.07 -4.47
C LYS A 48 -10.99 19.66 -3.46
N GLY A 49 -11.07 20.40 -2.35
CA GLY A 49 -12.07 20.17 -1.29
C GLY A 49 -11.63 19.16 -0.21
N TRP A 50 -10.40 18.66 -0.28
CA TRP A 50 -9.84 17.80 0.77
C TRP A 50 -9.21 18.62 1.89
N ASP A 51 -9.36 18.13 3.14
CA ASP A 51 -8.74 18.73 4.34
C ASP A 51 -7.37 18.09 4.59
N GLU A 52 -6.32 18.86 4.35
CA GLU A 52 -4.93 18.44 4.55
C GLU A 52 -4.62 18.06 6.00
N LYS A 53 -5.22 18.76 6.95
CA LYS A 53 -4.99 18.48 8.38
C LYS A 53 -5.60 17.14 8.77
N ARG A 54 -6.80 16.84 8.25
CA ARG A 54 -7.43 15.54 8.44
C ARG A 54 -6.60 14.44 7.81
N PHE A 55 -6.12 14.63 6.58
CA PHE A 55 -5.31 13.66 5.86
C PHE A 55 -4.02 13.32 6.63
N VAL A 56 -3.29 14.34 7.10
CA VAL A 56 -2.09 14.16 7.93
C VAL A 56 -2.41 13.46 9.24
N ARG A 57 -3.53 13.79 9.90
CA ARG A 57 -3.95 13.16 11.16
C ARG A 57 -4.22 11.67 10.99
N ILE A 58 -4.88 11.27 9.89
CA ILE A 58 -5.13 9.85 9.58
C ILE A 58 -3.80 9.11 9.43
N ALA A 59 -2.85 9.66 8.69
CA ALA A 59 -1.53 9.06 8.53
C ALA A 59 -0.77 8.93 9.87
N LEU A 60 -0.83 9.96 10.72
CA LEU A 60 -0.22 9.92 12.05
C LEU A 60 -0.87 8.88 12.95
N THR A 61 -2.19 8.68 12.86
CA THR A 61 -2.89 7.63 13.59
C THR A 61 -2.42 6.25 13.15
N ALA A 62 -2.30 6.01 11.83
CA ALA A 62 -1.78 4.76 11.29
C ALA A 62 -0.35 4.46 11.75
N ILE A 63 0.51 5.47 11.78
CA ILE A 63 1.90 5.34 12.24
C ILE A 63 1.95 5.04 13.74
N SER A 64 1.11 5.71 14.53
CA SER A 64 1.08 5.52 16.00
C SER A 64 0.57 4.14 16.40
N SER A 65 -0.30 3.54 15.60
CA SER A 65 -0.86 2.21 15.85
C SER A 65 0.03 1.06 15.34
N ASN A 66 1.06 1.35 14.53
CA ASN A 66 1.96 0.33 13.99
C ASN A 66 3.43 0.69 14.23
N PRO A 67 4.10 0.08 15.24
CA PRO A 67 5.50 0.36 15.56
C PRO A 67 6.47 0.09 14.40
N LYS A 68 6.24 -0.97 13.60
CA LYS A 68 7.08 -1.27 12.44
C LYS A 68 6.97 -0.17 11.39
N LEU A 69 5.77 0.34 11.14
CA LEU A 69 5.55 1.49 10.25
C LEU A 69 6.22 2.76 10.79
N ALA A 70 6.08 3.04 12.08
CA ALA A 70 6.74 4.19 12.72
C ALA A 70 8.26 4.14 12.58
N GLN A 71 8.85 2.95 12.76
CA GLN A 71 10.28 2.73 12.57
C GLN A 71 10.69 2.95 11.11
N ALA A 72 9.98 2.37 10.15
CA ALA A 72 10.25 2.55 8.73
C ALA A 72 10.14 4.02 8.30
N CYS A 73 9.14 4.75 8.78
CA CYS A 73 9.00 6.19 8.53
C CYS A 73 10.17 7.00 9.08
N ALA A 74 10.68 6.65 10.27
CA ALA A 74 11.78 7.36 10.90
C ALA A 74 13.14 7.07 10.25
N LEU A 75 13.35 5.85 9.76
CA LEU A 75 14.61 5.41 9.15
C LEU A 75 14.67 5.77 7.65
N SER A 76 13.54 5.79 6.97
CA SER A 76 13.45 6.09 5.54
C SER A 76 12.41 7.18 5.26
N PRO A 77 12.63 8.42 5.74
CA PRO A 77 11.66 9.50 5.64
C PRO A 77 11.32 9.86 4.19
N ALA A 78 12.24 9.72 3.26
CA ALA A 78 11.99 10.00 1.84
C ALA A 78 10.95 9.04 1.25
N THR A 79 11.03 7.74 1.54
CA THR A 79 10.06 6.76 1.05
C THR A 79 8.68 6.94 1.68
N PHE A 80 8.64 7.35 2.95
CA PHE A 80 7.41 7.71 3.62
C PHE A 80 6.74 8.93 3.00
N LEU A 81 7.51 10.01 2.77
CA LEU A 81 6.97 11.23 2.14
C LEU A 81 6.48 10.95 0.72
N GLY A 82 7.24 10.21 -0.09
CA GLY A 82 6.82 9.79 -1.42
C GLY A 82 5.52 8.99 -1.38
N SER A 83 5.38 8.04 -0.43
CA SER A 83 4.17 7.27 -0.22
C SER A 83 2.98 8.13 0.19
N MET A 84 3.19 9.14 1.03
CA MET A 84 2.17 10.12 1.40
C MET A 84 1.74 11.00 0.23
N MET A 85 2.70 11.44 -0.60
CA MET A 85 2.39 12.22 -1.80
C MET A 85 1.57 11.40 -2.82
N ASN A 86 1.91 10.13 -3.04
CA ASN A 86 1.13 9.24 -3.88
C ASN A 86 -0.30 9.08 -3.37
N ALA A 87 -0.47 8.89 -2.06
CA ALA A 87 -1.79 8.81 -1.42
C ALA A 87 -2.59 10.12 -1.58
N ALA A 88 -1.92 11.28 -1.40
CA ALA A 88 -2.51 12.60 -1.56
C ALA A 88 -2.97 12.86 -2.99
N GLN A 89 -2.10 12.61 -3.99
CA GLN A 89 -2.41 12.80 -5.42
C GLN A 89 -3.63 11.98 -5.86
N LEU A 90 -3.80 10.77 -5.32
CA LEU A 90 -4.94 9.91 -5.62
C LEU A 90 -6.16 10.26 -4.76
N GLY A 91 -6.03 11.11 -3.75
CA GLY A 91 -7.06 11.36 -2.78
C GLY A 91 -7.52 10.07 -2.10
N LEU A 92 -6.59 9.25 -1.64
CA LEU A 92 -6.87 8.01 -0.92
C LEU A 92 -6.31 8.08 0.49
N GLU A 93 -7.20 8.07 1.48
CA GLU A 93 -6.81 8.04 2.90
C GLU A 93 -6.17 6.69 3.24
N PRO A 94 -4.87 6.67 3.67
CA PRO A 94 -4.19 5.42 3.93
C PRO A 94 -4.55 4.82 5.29
N ASN A 95 -4.55 3.48 5.38
CA ASN A 95 -4.73 2.69 6.61
C ASN A 95 -6.03 3.01 7.36
N THR A 96 -7.07 3.42 6.66
CA THR A 96 -8.42 3.57 7.22
C THR A 96 -9.18 2.24 7.15
N PRO A 97 -10.23 2.04 7.99
CA PRO A 97 -11.11 0.87 7.90
C PRO A 97 -11.77 0.70 6.53
N MET A 98 -11.83 1.78 5.74
CA MET A 98 -12.35 1.74 4.37
C MET A 98 -11.49 0.91 3.41
N GLY A 99 -10.25 0.57 3.77
CA GLY A 99 -9.39 -0.30 2.97
C GLY A 99 -9.03 0.21 1.58
N LYS A 100 -9.10 1.55 1.36
CA LYS A 100 -8.84 2.15 0.05
C LYS A 100 -7.35 2.22 -0.29
N ALA A 101 -6.51 2.43 0.72
CA ALA A 101 -5.06 2.53 0.57
C ALA A 101 -4.32 2.11 1.84
N TYR A 102 -3.05 1.77 1.67
CA TYR A 102 -2.20 1.31 2.76
C TYR A 102 -0.80 1.91 2.65
N LEU A 103 -0.22 2.29 3.79
CA LEU A 103 1.19 2.51 3.99
C LEU A 103 1.76 1.27 4.68
N LEU A 104 2.59 0.53 3.98
CA LEU A 104 3.13 -0.74 4.47
C LEU A 104 4.63 -0.62 4.69
N PRO A 105 5.14 -1.11 5.85
CA PRO A 105 6.58 -1.24 6.05
C PRO A 105 7.10 -2.47 5.31
N TYR A 106 8.18 -2.30 4.56
CA TYR A 106 8.91 -3.38 3.90
C TYR A 106 10.40 -3.27 4.18
N ASN A 107 11.07 -4.40 4.32
CA ASN A 107 12.53 -4.42 4.33
C ASN A 107 13.04 -4.51 2.89
N ASN A 108 13.76 -3.49 2.48
CA ASN A 108 14.43 -3.46 1.19
C ASN A 108 15.94 -3.63 1.39
N ILE A 109 16.61 -4.24 0.42
CA ILE A 109 18.06 -4.32 0.43
C ILE A 109 18.60 -3.05 -0.22
N ASP A 110 19.33 -2.25 0.53
CA ASP A 110 20.06 -1.11 -0.02
C ASP A 110 21.18 -1.64 -0.91
N LYS A 111 21.12 -1.39 -2.20
CA LYS A 111 22.10 -1.87 -3.19
C LYS A 111 23.52 -1.39 -2.91
N ASN A 112 23.68 -0.24 -2.29
CA ASN A 112 24.99 0.32 -2.00
C ASN A 112 25.64 -0.31 -0.77
N THR A 113 24.85 -0.66 0.24
CA THR A 113 25.36 -1.18 1.51
C THR A 113 25.08 -2.67 1.71
N GLY A 114 24.23 -3.29 0.89
CA GLY A 114 23.78 -4.68 1.03
C GLY A 114 22.96 -4.94 2.31
N LYS A 115 22.63 -3.89 3.06
CA LYS A 115 21.89 -4.01 4.32
C LYS A 115 20.38 -3.92 4.09
N LYS A 116 19.62 -4.68 4.87
CA LYS A 116 18.15 -4.53 4.91
C LYS A 116 17.81 -3.21 5.58
N VAL A 117 17.09 -2.34 4.87
CA VAL A 117 16.61 -1.04 5.36
C VAL A 117 15.10 -1.04 5.33
N PRO A 118 14.41 -0.78 6.45
CA PRO A 118 12.97 -0.66 6.48
C PRO A 118 12.54 0.61 5.71
N MET A 119 11.63 0.44 4.78
CA MET A 119 11.07 1.48 3.92
C MET A 119 9.56 1.47 3.98
N VAL A 120 8.93 2.58 3.60
CA VAL A 120 7.48 2.67 3.48
C VAL A 120 7.09 2.58 2.02
N GLN A 121 6.09 1.74 1.75
CA GLN A 121 5.51 1.57 0.43
C GLN A 121 4.02 1.92 0.46
N PHE A 122 3.59 2.72 -0.51
CA PHE A 122 2.18 2.98 -0.74
C PHE A 122 1.58 1.83 -1.56
N GLN A 123 0.44 1.31 -1.13
CA GLN A 123 -0.30 0.28 -1.84
C GLN A 123 -1.78 0.65 -1.91
N ILE A 124 -2.37 0.56 -3.10
CA ILE A 124 -3.79 0.80 -3.29
C ILE A 124 -4.57 -0.47 -2.98
N GLY A 125 -5.58 -0.35 -2.12
CA GLY A 125 -6.55 -1.41 -1.86
C GLY A 125 -7.53 -1.58 -3.05
N TYR A 126 -8.18 -2.74 -3.16
CA TYR A 126 -9.15 -2.94 -4.25
C TYR A 126 -10.33 -1.96 -4.17
N LEU A 127 -10.76 -1.59 -2.96
CA LEU A 127 -11.78 -0.54 -2.76
C LEU A 127 -11.29 0.84 -3.18
N GLY A 128 -9.98 1.10 -3.13
CA GLY A 128 -9.39 2.32 -3.68
C GLY A 128 -9.49 2.38 -5.20
N TYR A 129 -9.24 1.26 -5.89
CA TYR A 129 -9.44 1.20 -7.34
C TYR A 129 -10.90 1.39 -7.75
N ILE A 130 -11.84 0.79 -7.00
CA ILE A 130 -13.28 0.99 -7.22
C ILE A 130 -13.65 2.46 -7.03
N ASP A 131 -13.18 3.09 -5.96
CA ASP A 131 -13.41 4.50 -5.67
C ASP A 131 -12.87 5.41 -6.78
N LEU A 132 -11.64 5.17 -7.25
CA LEU A 132 -11.06 5.90 -8.37
C LEU A 132 -11.85 5.70 -9.67
N ALA A 133 -12.31 4.48 -9.94
CA ALA A 133 -13.12 4.18 -11.11
C ALA A 133 -14.47 4.94 -11.09
N PHE A 134 -15.16 4.98 -9.96
CA PHE A 134 -16.39 5.75 -9.81
C PHE A 134 -16.16 7.27 -9.89
N ARG A 135 -15.05 7.76 -9.33
CA ARG A 135 -14.67 9.20 -9.42
C ARG A 135 -14.38 9.65 -10.85
N SER A 136 -13.99 8.73 -11.74
CA SER A 136 -13.84 9.06 -13.18
C SER A 136 -15.15 9.51 -13.84
N GLY A 137 -16.28 9.27 -13.19
CA GLY A 137 -17.59 9.60 -13.72
C GLY A 137 -18.08 8.69 -14.86
N LYS A 138 -17.22 7.83 -15.40
CA LYS A 138 -17.49 6.98 -16.58
C LYS A 138 -18.09 5.62 -16.26
N VAL A 139 -17.94 5.16 -15.02
CA VAL A 139 -18.39 3.85 -14.58
C VAL A 139 -19.80 3.93 -14.02
N LYS A 140 -20.68 3.02 -14.46
CA LYS A 140 -22.05 2.85 -13.99
C LYS A 140 -22.12 1.88 -12.81
N SER A 141 -21.48 0.71 -12.96
CA SER A 141 -21.41 -0.31 -11.90
C SER A 141 -20.17 -1.18 -12.03
N ILE A 142 -19.73 -1.71 -10.91
CA ILE A 142 -18.62 -2.67 -10.80
C ILE A 142 -19.10 -3.82 -9.93
N THR A 143 -18.91 -5.04 -10.41
CA THR A 143 -19.22 -6.27 -9.69
C THR A 143 -18.02 -7.21 -9.77
N ALA A 144 -17.67 -7.85 -8.66
CA ALA A 144 -16.69 -8.93 -8.63
C ALA A 144 -17.22 -10.08 -7.77
N GLU A 145 -17.38 -11.26 -8.39
CA GLU A 145 -18.07 -12.38 -7.78
C GLU A 145 -17.30 -13.67 -7.89
N VAL A 146 -17.73 -14.65 -7.09
CA VAL A 146 -17.23 -16.01 -7.08
C VAL A 146 -18.17 -16.89 -7.86
N ARG A 147 -17.63 -17.78 -8.66
CA ARG A 147 -18.34 -18.88 -9.27
C ARG A 147 -18.08 -20.15 -8.45
N TYR A 148 -19.12 -20.78 -7.98
CA TYR A 148 -19.06 -22.07 -7.29
C TYR A 148 -19.35 -23.24 -8.23
N GLN A 149 -19.08 -24.44 -7.78
CA GLN A 149 -19.13 -25.66 -8.60
C GLN A 149 -20.53 -25.96 -9.14
N LYS A 150 -21.58 -25.73 -8.32
CA LYS A 150 -22.98 -26.02 -8.69
C LYS A 150 -23.70 -24.85 -9.32
N ASP A 151 -23.08 -23.67 -9.42
CA ASP A 151 -23.67 -22.51 -10.08
C ASP A 151 -23.92 -22.81 -11.56
N PHE A 152 -25.04 -22.32 -12.08
CA PHE A 152 -25.20 -22.26 -13.52
C PHE A 152 -24.27 -21.19 -14.09
N TRP A 153 -23.47 -21.58 -15.10
CA TRP A 153 -22.46 -20.74 -15.67
C TRP A 153 -22.35 -20.88 -17.17
N GLU A 154 -22.50 -19.77 -17.88
CA GLU A 154 -22.27 -19.65 -19.31
C GLU A 154 -21.31 -18.47 -19.54
N TYR A 155 -20.18 -18.73 -20.19
CA TYR A 155 -19.20 -17.71 -20.48
C TYR A 155 -18.60 -17.92 -21.86
N GLU A 156 -18.81 -16.94 -22.71
CA GLU A 156 -18.25 -16.89 -24.08
C GLU A 156 -17.40 -15.64 -24.20
N LYS A 157 -16.21 -15.80 -24.76
CA LYS A 157 -15.29 -14.70 -25.03
C LYS A 157 -15.09 -14.57 -26.54
N GLY A 158 -15.11 -13.34 -27.04
CA GLY A 158 -14.96 -13.05 -28.45
C GLY A 158 -15.68 -11.78 -28.86
N ILE A 159 -16.13 -11.72 -30.11
CA ILE A 159 -16.84 -10.54 -30.63
C ILE A 159 -18.18 -10.34 -29.91
N ASN A 160 -18.91 -11.43 -29.65
CA ASN A 160 -20.19 -11.42 -28.92
C ASN A 160 -19.97 -12.03 -27.54
N GLU A 161 -19.36 -11.27 -26.65
CA GLU A 161 -19.07 -11.71 -25.31
C GLU A 161 -20.36 -11.91 -24.49
N LYS A 162 -20.48 -13.08 -23.83
CA LYS A 162 -21.61 -13.40 -22.95
C LYS A 162 -21.11 -13.86 -21.59
N LEU A 163 -21.75 -13.39 -20.55
CA LEU A 163 -21.56 -13.88 -19.18
C LEU A 163 -22.92 -14.01 -18.52
N LYS A 164 -23.31 -15.25 -18.17
CA LYS A 164 -24.51 -15.54 -17.40
C LYS A 164 -24.13 -16.38 -16.20
N HIS A 165 -24.44 -15.89 -15.02
CA HIS A 165 -24.21 -16.55 -13.76
C HIS A 165 -25.51 -16.59 -12.97
N ILE A 166 -25.95 -17.77 -12.56
CA ILE A 166 -27.07 -17.97 -11.65
C ILE A 166 -26.51 -18.76 -10.47
N PRO A 167 -26.38 -18.13 -9.28
CA PRO A 167 -25.90 -18.81 -8.08
C PRO A 167 -26.83 -19.98 -7.72
N TYR A 168 -26.25 -21.06 -7.23
CA TYR A 168 -26.98 -22.17 -6.64
C TYR A 168 -27.45 -21.80 -5.23
N ASP A 169 -28.75 -21.81 -5.00
CA ASP A 169 -29.41 -21.37 -3.76
C ASP A 169 -30.14 -22.50 -2.99
N GLU A 170 -30.07 -23.74 -3.47
CA GLU A 170 -30.72 -24.87 -2.87
C GLU A 170 -29.86 -25.63 -1.81
N GLY A 171 -28.82 -24.97 -1.28
CA GLY A 171 -27.94 -25.54 -0.24
C GLY A 171 -26.47 -25.23 -0.46
N ASP A 172 -25.58 -26.19 -0.18
CA ASP A 172 -24.14 -25.99 -0.35
C ASP A 172 -23.77 -25.87 -1.85
N PRO A 173 -23.23 -24.71 -2.30
CA PRO A 173 -22.85 -24.49 -3.68
C PRO A 173 -21.57 -25.25 -4.11
N GLY A 174 -20.89 -25.91 -3.19
CA GLY A 174 -19.63 -26.59 -3.42
C GLY A 174 -18.42 -25.66 -3.39
N GLU A 175 -17.29 -26.10 -3.94
CA GLU A 175 -16.06 -25.31 -3.96
C GLU A 175 -16.13 -24.13 -4.92
N ALA A 176 -15.40 -23.04 -4.58
CA ALA A 176 -15.13 -21.96 -5.49
C ALA A 176 -14.25 -22.46 -6.64
N VAL A 177 -14.71 -22.33 -7.88
CA VAL A 177 -14.01 -22.81 -9.09
C VAL A 177 -13.51 -21.69 -10.00
N GLY A 178 -14.01 -20.47 -9.80
CA GLY A 178 -13.58 -19.31 -10.57
C GLY A 178 -14.03 -17.99 -9.97
N TYR A 179 -13.51 -16.92 -10.53
CA TYR A 179 -13.79 -15.55 -10.11
C TYR A 179 -13.96 -14.68 -11.34
N TYR A 180 -14.91 -13.76 -11.30
CA TYR A 180 -15.14 -12.86 -12.41
C TYR A 180 -15.40 -11.43 -11.93
N ALA A 181 -15.19 -10.48 -12.82
CA ALA A 181 -15.56 -9.08 -12.63
C ALA A 181 -16.27 -8.56 -13.87
N VAL A 182 -17.27 -7.72 -13.65
CA VAL A 182 -18.02 -7.01 -14.69
C VAL A 182 -18.01 -5.53 -14.36
N ILE A 183 -17.68 -4.71 -15.36
CA ILE A 183 -17.70 -3.27 -15.27
C ILE A 183 -18.64 -2.77 -16.36
N HIS A 184 -19.72 -2.11 -15.95
CA HIS A 184 -20.62 -1.42 -16.87
C HIS A 184 -20.19 0.04 -16.96
N MET A 185 -19.91 0.50 -18.17
CA MET A 185 -19.65 1.90 -18.44
C MET A 185 -20.97 2.66 -18.56
N LYS A 186 -20.95 3.96 -18.28
CA LYS A 186 -22.11 4.82 -18.52
C LYS A 186 -22.32 5.02 -20.02
N ASP A 187 -23.56 5.17 -20.39
CA ASP A 187 -23.95 5.57 -21.74
C ASP A 187 -23.44 6.99 -22.05
N THR A 188 -23.09 7.23 -23.28
CA THR A 188 -22.65 8.55 -23.76
C THR A 188 -23.77 9.18 -24.60
N ILE A 189 -24.10 10.43 -24.32
CA ILE A 189 -24.97 11.24 -25.15
C ILE A 189 -24.10 12.00 -26.12
N ASN A 190 -24.27 11.75 -27.40
CA ASN A 190 -23.52 12.40 -28.46
C ASN A 190 -24.02 13.85 -28.68
N PRO A 191 -23.25 14.71 -29.35
CA PRO A 191 -23.66 16.09 -29.64
C PRO A 191 -24.94 16.21 -30.47
N ASP A 192 -25.27 15.18 -31.24
CA ASP A 192 -26.51 15.10 -32.04
C ASP A 192 -27.73 14.61 -31.24
N GLY A 193 -27.57 14.37 -29.94
CA GLY A 193 -28.61 13.85 -29.05
C GLY A 193 -28.78 12.33 -29.10
N SER A 194 -28.06 11.62 -29.95
CA SER A 194 -28.08 10.15 -29.97
C SER A 194 -27.38 9.57 -28.74
N LYS A 195 -27.83 8.37 -28.36
CA LYS A 195 -27.30 7.66 -27.22
C LYS A 195 -26.43 6.49 -27.70
N THR A 196 -25.17 6.48 -27.28
CA THR A 196 -24.27 5.32 -27.41
C THR A 196 -24.26 4.55 -26.10
N GLU A 197 -24.61 3.26 -26.13
CA GLU A 197 -24.57 2.41 -24.96
C GLU A 197 -23.14 2.25 -24.44
N GLY A 198 -22.99 2.28 -23.12
CA GLY A 198 -21.71 2.08 -22.45
C GLY A 198 -21.20 0.64 -22.62
N ALA A 199 -19.93 0.49 -22.90
CA ALA A 199 -19.31 -0.82 -23.03
C ALA A 199 -19.41 -1.62 -21.74
N VAL A 200 -19.54 -2.94 -21.85
CA VAL A 200 -19.42 -3.89 -20.75
C VAL A 200 -18.04 -4.53 -20.83
N ILE A 201 -17.28 -4.47 -19.75
CA ILE A 201 -15.95 -5.05 -19.66
C ILE A 201 -16.02 -6.22 -18.70
N THR A 202 -15.64 -7.41 -19.15
CA THR A 202 -15.63 -8.61 -18.32
C THR A 202 -14.23 -9.17 -18.18
N ALA A 203 -13.96 -9.77 -17.03
CA ALA A 203 -12.79 -10.59 -16.81
C ALA A 203 -13.21 -11.84 -16.01
N TYR A 204 -12.68 -12.99 -16.40
CA TYR A 204 -12.88 -14.26 -15.70
C TYR A 204 -11.55 -14.97 -15.54
N LEU A 205 -11.32 -15.49 -14.34
CA LEU A 205 -10.17 -16.35 -14.02
C LEU A 205 -10.66 -17.60 -13.29
N PRO A 206 -10.39 -18.79 -13.82
CA PRO A 206 -10.57 -20.02 -13.06
C PRO A 206 -9.61 -20.03 -11.85
N LYS A 207 -10.02 -20.71 -10.77
CA LYS A 207 -9.28 -20.76 -9.49
C LYS A 207 -7.79 -21.06 -9.67
N PHE A 208 -7.45 -22.05 -10.54
CA PHE A 208 -6.06 -22.42 -10.76
C PHE A 208 -5.23 -21.25 -11.33
N ARG A 209 -5.79 -20.44 -12.23
CA ARG A 209 -5.10 -19.26 -12.79
C ARG A 209 -4.90 -18.17 -11.75
N VAL A 210 -5.84 -18.02 -10.82
CA VAL A 210 -5.67 -17.08 -9.69
C VAL A 210 -4.53 -17.55 -8.79
N VAL A 211 -4.46 -18.85 -8.50
CA VAL A 211 -3.36 -19.44 -7.71
C VAL A 211 -2.01 -19.27 -8.42
N GLU A 212 -1.92 -19.55 -9.72
CA GLU A 212 -0.70 -19.30 -10.50
C GLU A 212 -0.28 -17.84 -10.47
N HIS A 213 -1.24 -16.92 -10.65
CA HIS A 213 -0.99 -15.49 -10.57
C HIS A 213 -0.45 -15.10 -9.18
N ALA A 214 -1.09 -15.59 -8.12
CA ALA A 214 -0.65 -15.34 -6.76
C ALA A 214 0.77 -15.88 -6.48
N LYS A 215 1.07 -17.12 -6.92
CA LYS A 215 2.41 -17.71 -6.79
C LYS A 215 3.49 -16.91 -7.51
N ARG A 216 3.14 -16.30 -8.66
CA ARG A 216 4.09 -15.54 -9.48
C ARG A 216 4.34 -14.14 -8.93
N PHE A 217 3.28 -13.45 -8.46
CA PHE A 217 3.35 -12.01 -8.17
C PHE A 217 3.22 -11.65 -6.70
N SER A 218 2.81 -12.60 -5.83
CA SER A 218 2.69 -12.30 -4.41
C SER A 218 3.99 -12.59 -3.68
N LYS A 219 4.49 -11.60 -2.94
CA LYS A 219 5.61 -11.76 -2.01
C LYS A 219 5.26 -12.63 -0.80
N SER A 220 3.97 -12.87 -0.54
CA SER A 220 3.51 -13.73 0.55
C SER A 220 3.55 -15.23 0.19
N TYR A 221 3.97 -15.61 -1.00
CA TYR A 221 4.16 -17.00 -1.39
C TYR A 221 5.56 -17.48 -1.07
N ASN A 222 5.67 -18.43 -0.16
CA ASN A 222 6.93 -19.08 0.17
C ASN A 222 7.17 -20.24 -0.80
N LYS A 223 8.15 -20.08 -1.71
CA LYS A 223 8.51 -21.10 -2.71
C LYS A 223 9.07 -22.39 -2.08
N LYS A 224 9.67 -22.33 -0.89
CA LYS A 224 10.25 -23.52 -0.23
C LYS A 224 9.18 -24.40 0.41
N THR A 225 8.18 -23.79 1.05
CA THR A 225 7.08 -24.50 1.73
C THR A 225 5.86 -24.71 0.83
N GLY A 226 5.75 -23.99 -0.28
CA GLY A 226 4.59 -24.02 -1.17
C GLY A 226 3.33 -23.35 -0.60
N THR A 227 3.48 -22.56 0.47
CA THR A 227 2.36 -21.97 1.22
C THR A 227 2.27 -20.46 1.02
N PHE A 228 1.08 -19.93 1.22
CA PHE A 228 0.84 -18.49 1.30
C PHE A 228 0.80 -18.02 2.74
N SER A 229 1.23 -16.80 2.99
CA SER A 229 1.05 -16.06 4.23
C SER A 229 0.14 -14.83 4.02
N GLY A 230 -0.21 -14.14 5.11
CA GLY A 230 -1.01 -12.91 5.06
C GLY A 230 -2.35 -13.05 4.34
N PRO A 231 -2.84 -12.02 3.62
CA PRO A 231 -4.19 -12.00 3.05
C PRO A 231 -4.49 -13.14 2.07
N TRP A 232 -3.49 -13.66 1.36
CA TRP A 232 -3.68 -14.82 0.48
C TRP A 232 -3.95 -16.13 1.24
N ALA A 233 -3.53 -16.22 2.51
CA ALA A 233 -3.84 -17.36 3.37
C ALA A 233 -5.14 -17.14 4.15
N SER A 234 -5.36 -15.93 4.70
CA SER A 234 -6.52 -15.65 5.56
C SER A 234 -7.81 -15.36 4.79
N ASP A 235 -7.71 -14.74 3.61
CA ASP A 235 -8.87 -14.34 2.79
C ASP A 235 -8.56 -14.46 1.29
N PHE A 236 -8.44 -15.71 0.84
CA PHE A 236 -8.17 -16.02 -0.56
C PHE A 236 -9.24 -15.45 -1.51
N VAL A 237 -10.52 -15.49 -1.10
CA VAL A 237 -11.65 -15.02 -1.93
C VAL A 237 -11.53 -13.53 -2.22
N ALA A 238 -11.27 -12.71 -1.21
CA ALA A 238 -11.10 -11.27 -1.40
C ALA A 238 -9.90 -10.95 -2.30
N MET A 239 -8.79 -11.67 -2.14
CA MET A 239 -7.62 -11.52 -2.97
C MET A 239 -7.85 -11.96 -4.42
N ALA A 240 -8.62 -13.02 -4.63
CA ALA A 240 -9.03 -13.48 -5.95
C ALA A 240 -9.96 -12.48 -6.65
N LYS A 241 -10.99 -11.97 -5.93
CA LYS A 241 -11.87 -10.89 -6.42
C LYS A 241 -11.06 -9.63 -6.77
N LYS A 242 -10.11 -9.23 -5.92
CA LYS A 242 -9.18 -8.13 -6.23
C LYS A 242 -8.42 -8.38 -7.54
N THR A 243 -7.89 -9.58 -7.72
CA THR A 243 -7.07 -9.91 -8.88
C THR A 243 -7.87 -9.82 -10.18
N VAL A 244 -9.06 -10.41 -10.24
CA VAL A 244 -9.90 -10.38 -11.43
C VAL A 244 -10.45 -8.99 -11.72
N LEU A 245 -10.80 -8.22 -10.69
CA LEU A 245 -11.23 -6.84 -10.80
C LEU A 245 -10.14 -5.96 -11.43
N LEU A 246 -8.90 -6.08 -10.96
CA LEU A 246 -7.78 -5.34 -11.51
C LEU A 246 -7.50 -5.69 -12.97
N GLN A 247 -7.76 -6.95 -13.38
CA GLN A 247 -7.67 -7.31 -14.80
C GLN A 247 -8.75 -6.65 -15.65
N ALA A 248 -10.00 -6.60 -15.18
CA ALA A 248 -11.08 -5.90 -15.87
C ALA A 248 -10.79 -4.38 -15.98
N LEU A 249 -10.34 -3.76 -14.90
CA LEU A 249 -10.01 -2.33 -14.84
C LEU A 249 -8.85 -1.93 -15.77
N LYS A 250 -7.96 -2.85 -16.16
CA LYS A 250 -6.91 -2.58 -17.17
C LYS A 250 -7.48 -2.16 -18.52
N TYR A 251 -8.65 -2.66 -18.86
CA TYR A 251 -9.34 -2.39 -20.14
C TYR A 251 -10.34 -1.22 -20.04
N ALA A 252 -10.60 -0.72 -18.83
CA ALA A 252 -11.45 0.45 -18.66
C ALA A 252 -10.81 1.67 -19.34
N PRO A 253 -11.61 2.49 -20.05
CA PRO A 253 -11.11 3.67 -20.75
C PRO A 253 -10.40 4.60 -19.75
N LYS A 254 -9.15 4.91 -20.04
CA LYS A 254 -8.32 5.86 -19.30
C LYS A 254 -8.35 7.16 -20.10
N ALA A 255 -9.24 8.09 -19.76
CA ALA A 255 -9.19 9.40 -20.40
C ALA A 255 -7.93 10.16 -19.95
N SER A 256 -7.41 10.98 -20.84
CA SER A 256 -6.29 11.88 -20.55
C SER A 256 -6.57 12.83 -19.38
N GLU A 257 -7.82 13.10 -19.09
CA GLU A 257 -8.27 13.91 -17.95
C GLU A 257 -8.31 13.12 -16.62
N ASP A 258 -8.32 11.77 -16.68
CA ASP A 258 -8.27 10.90 -15.51
C ASP A 258 -6.83 10.45 -15.20
N ALA A 259 -5.88 11.37 -15.27
CA ALA A 259 -4.47 11.12 -14.92
C ALA A 259 -4.33 10.40 -13.56
N MET A 260 -5.23 10.68 -12.62
CA MET A 260 -5.31 9.99 -11.33
C MET A 260 -5.48 8.48 -11.46
N PHE A 261 -6.44 8.03 -12.27
CA PHE A 261 -6.74 6.60 -12.44
C PHE A 261 -5.61 5.89 -13.19
N ALA A 262 -5.06 6.53 -14.24
CA ALA A 262 -3.90 6.00 -14.96
C ALA A 262 -2.66 5.90 -14.07
N ASN A 263 -2.40 6.93 -13.25
CA ASN A 263 -1.29 6.95 -12.31
C ASN A 263 -1.42 5.87 -11.22
N ALA A 264 -2.65 5.60 -10.73
CA ALA A 264 -2.89 4.54 -9.77
C ALA A 264 -2.39 3.17 -10.25
N PHE A 265 -2.67 2.82 -11.51
CA PHE A 265 -2.17 1.57 -12.10
C PHE A 265 -0.66 1.57 -12.28
N THR A 266 -0.08 2.70 -12.64
CA THR A 266 1.37 2.82 -12.80
C THR A 266 2.06 2.68 -11.44
N MET A 267 1.55 3.35 -10.41
CA MET A 267 2.08 3.29 -9.05
C MET A 267 2.01 1.89 -8.44
N ASP A 268 0.91 1.13 -8.65
CA ASP A 268 0.76 -0.23 -8.12
C ASP A 268 1.58 -1.24 -8.93
N ASN A 269 1.73 -1.06 -10.25
CA ASN A 269 2.50 -1.97 -11.09
C ASN A 269 4.00 -1.89 -10.83
N THR A 270 4.56 -0.73 -10.50
CA THR A 270 5.98 -0.60 -10.10
C THR A 270 6.30 -1.42 -8.86
N VAL A 271 5.28 -1.63 -8.00
CA VAL A 271 5.38 -2.46 -6.79
C VAL A 271 5.21 -3.95 -7.09
N ARG A 272 4.38 -4.30 -8.09
CA ARG A 272 3.96 -5.69 -8.35
C ARG A 272 4.92 -6.46 -9.25
N ASP A 273 5.54 -5.80 -10.22
CA ASP A 273 6.24 -6.53 -11.29
C ASP A 273 7.68 -6.87 -10.93
N GLY A 274 8.23 -6.36 -9.80
CA GLY A 274 9.65 -6.55 -9.47
C GLY A 274 10.57 -6.15 -10.63
N ILE A 275 9.97 -5.52 -11.65
CA ILE A 275 10.68 -5.02 -12.81
C ILE A 275 11.46 -3.80 -12.33
N GLU A 276 12.76 -3.89 -12.42
CA GLU A 276 13.70 -2.79 -12.40
C GLU A 276 13.33 -1.74 -13.48
N LYS A 277 12.21 -1.10 -13.32
CA LYS A 277 12.01 0.18 -13.98
C LYS A 277 12.60 1.18 -13.03
N ASP A 278 13.79 1.61 -13.41
CA ASP A 278 14.50 2.77 -12.94
C ASP A 278 13.52 3.81 -12.40
N ALA A 279 13.60 4.09 -11.09
CA ALA A 279 12.83 5.18 -10.47
C ALA A 279 13.16 6.54 -11.14
N SER A 280 14.19 6.59 -11.99
CA SER A 280 14.57 7.72 -12.85
C SER A 280 13.57 7.98 -13.97
N THR A 281 12.66 7.05 -14.30
CA THR A 281 11.66 7.28 -15.36
C THR A 281 10.34 7.85 -14.85
N ILE A 282 10.12 7.93 -13.53
CA ILE A 282 9.13 8.85 -13.00
C ILE A 282 9.78 10.21 -12.97
N LYS A 283 9.59 10.99 -14.05
CA LYS A 283 9.99 12.38 -14.10
C LYS A 283 9.25 13.15 -13.00
N THR A 284 9.80 13.10 -11.79
CA THR A 284 9.56 14.08 -10.74
C THR A 284 10.47 15.29 -11.00
N GLU A 285 10.59 15.67 -12.28
CA GLU A 285 11.26 16.91 -12.65
C GLU A 285 10.46 18.07 -12.06
N GLY A 286 10.92 18.53 -10.91
CA GLY A 286 10.45 19.76 -10.30
C GLY A 286 10.14 19.72 -8.80
N ILE A 287 10.03 18.58 -8.13
CA ILE A 287 9.59 18.56 -6.72
C ILE A 287 10.69 18.14 -5.73
N PHE A 288 11.70 17.37 -6.16
CA PHE A 288 12.78 16.92 -5.26
C PHE A 288 14.17 17.00 -5.91
N ALA A 289 14.58 18.18 -6.34
CA ALA A 289 15.99 18.44 -6.67
C ALA A 289 16.76 18.80 -5.39
N THR A 290 17.01 17.84 -4.52
CA THR A 290 18.13 17.89 -3.56
C THR A 290 18.46 16.47 -3.08
N GLY A 291 19.47 15.86 -3.68
CA GLY A 291 20.42 14.99 -3.02
C GLY A 291 19.94 13.66 -2.46
N ALA A 292 19.68 12.69 -3.33
CA ALA A 292 19.85 11.30 -2.96
C ALA A 292 20.26 10.51 -4.21
N GLY A 293 21.41 9.86 -4.12
CA GLY A 293 22.03 9.12 -5.21
C GLY A 293 21.17 7.98 -5.75
N GLU A 294 21.37 7.71 -7.01
CA GLU A 294 20.80 6.61 -7.76
C GLU A 294 21.11 5.26 -7.09
N GLY A 295 20.08 4.55 -6.67
CA GLY A 295 20.17 3.18 -6.17
C GLY A 295 18.82 2.49 -6.28
N ALA A 296 18.68 1.58 -7.22
CA ALA A 296 17.48 0.75 -7.31
C ALA A 296 17.38 -0.20 -6.10
N ILE A 297 16.21 -0.32 -5.50
CA ILE A 297 15.97 -1.03 -4.24
C ILE A 297 14.92 -2.12 -4.46
N GLU A 298 15.28 -3.37 -4.14
CA GLU A 298 14.34 -4.51 -4.12
C GLU A 298 13.65 -4.61 -2.77
N ALA A 299 12.32 -4.77 -2.79
CA ALA A 299 11.50 -4.82 -1.59
C ALA A 299 11.19 -6.26 -1.14
N GLU A 300 11.49 -6.58 0.11
CA GLU A 300 11.15 -7.84 0.77
C GLU A 300 10.16 -7.60 1.92
N VAL A 301 9.13 -8.44 2.01
CA VAL A 301 8.13 -8.36 3.08
C VAL A 301 8.79 -8.73 4.41
N VAL A 302 8.55 -7.96 5.46
CA VAL A 302 8.95 -8.33 6.83
C VAL A 302 8.06 -9.49 7.25
N GLU A 303 8.58 -10.72 7.20
CA GLU A 303 7.95 -11.87 7.85
C GLU A 303 8.21 -11.76 9.36
N ASP A 304 7.17 -12.01 10.15
CA ASP A 304 7.33 -12.20 11.58
C ASP A 304 8.01 -13.55 11.78
N ASP A 305 9.32 -13.54 12.05
CA ASP A 305 10.00 -14.66 12.67
C ASP A 305 9.58 -14.73 14.15
N ASP A 306 8.36 -15.20 14.38
CA ASP A 306 7.93 -15.69 15.69
C ASP A 306 8.45 -17.14 15.84
N ASN A 307 9.76 -17.27 15.90
CA ASN A 307 10.39 -18.47 16.47
C ASN A 307 10.25 -18.36 17.98
N GLY A 308 9.12 -18.82 18.49
CA GLY A 308 8.97 -19.21 19.88
C GLY A 308 10.03 -20.28 20.20
N ASP A 309 11.05 -19.87 20.92
CA ASP A 309 12.00 -20.72 21.59
C ASP A 309 11.22 -21.58 22.60
N GLY A 310 10.78 -22.75 22.15
CA GLY A 310 10.24 -23.82 22.98
C GLY A 310 11.40 -24.60 23.55
N GLY A 311 11.93 -24.16 24.70
CA GLY A 311 12.92 -24.90 25.46
C GLY A 311 12.39 -26.30 25.82
N ASP A 312 12.94 -27.32 25.18
CA ASP A 312 12.87 -28.71 25.60
C ASP A 312 13.66 -28.85 26.90
N SER A 313 12.93 -28.89 28.01
CA SER A 313 13.46 -29.44 29.26
C SER A 313 13.34 -30.96 29.22
N GLU A 314 14.41 -31.63 28.82
CA GLU A 314 14.60 -33.05 29.15
C GLU A 314 14.53 -33.26 30.66
N SER A 315 13.53 -33.96 31.12
CA SER A 315 13.54 -34.63 32.42
C SER A 315 13.70 -36.13 32.24
N ASN A 316 14.88 -36.57 32.49
CA ASN A 316 15.33 -37.94 32.69
C ASN A 316 14.74 -38.51 34.01
N GLY A 317 14.32 -39.77 33.97
CA GLY A 317 13.91 -40.58 35.16
C GLY A 317 12.95 -41.70 34.71
N GLY A 318 13.26 -42.92 34.58
CA GLY A 318 13.97 -43.88 35.43
C GLY A 318 12.93 -44.84 36.00
N GLU A 319 12.98 -46.16 35.56
CA GLU A 319 12.61 -47.36 36.27
C GLU A 319 11.14 -47.53 36.79
N GLU A 320 10.37 -48.43 36.28
CA GLU A 320 10.15 -49.86 36.53
C GLU A 320 9.17 -50.49 35.54
#